data_892668df4266f9b7f7873be6501404da
#
_entry.id   892668df4266f9b7f7873be6501404da
#
_cell.length_a   1.000
_cell.length_b   1.000
_cell.length_c   1.000
_cell.angle_alpha   90.00
_cell.angle_beta   90.00
_cell.angle_gamma   90.00
#
_symmetry.space_group_name_H-M   'P 1'
#
loop_
_entity.id
_entity.type
_entity.pdbx_description
1 polymer ?
#
loop_
_entity_poly.entity_id
_entity_poly.type
_entity_poly.pdbx_seq_one_letter_code
_entity_poly.pdbx_strand_id
1 'polypeptide(L)'
;SAASQTAAKASEDAAREYASQAAEPYKYVLQPLPEVWIPFNDSLDMITGFAPGYKSITVGDDVIALPSEKVVSFTRASTATYIDKSGCFAESAINEPRFEKDGLLIEGQRTNTFSYTNTPVSWNYDTANLTITTGVDEYGFSYGLFGVKETSTTERATLISTGYTRVISVSANESVTLSCRVKKVSGDGIITLRPRISYVNDDGSSNTLTAGAYIDCETGDMLSYSGGEAATYNIFRESNGWIRVEFTYKSPEAKNMYGRFEFGAHQRSIKSGDKLMLTTPQFEKGLNASSFIITTEVGATRASDQVIIPIPFNWATPPVSVLMEVNVNWDSEMPNLEGSARLLNISITGATTEVSDESYMYFGFTTRGKRLIITNGKGTKTEYKAYGNREKRKFVTGFKFTEDKQLQVVVDGILGGSSPSLHTLQRYTAGNINIGGQSSSGNRHLFGHVKNLRIWHKELTEAQMGESI
;
A
#
# COMPACT_ATOMS: atom_id res chain seq x y z
N SER A 1 19.68 56.73 -39.02
CA SER A 1 21.13 56.88 -39.07
C SER A 1 21.83 55.77 -38.30
N ALA A 2 23.08 55.52 -38.54
CA ALA A 2 23.86 54.49 -37.87
C ALA A 2 23.79 54.62 -36.32
N ALA A 3 23.79 55.85 -35.80
CA ALA A 3 23.66 56.10 -34.37
C ALA A 3 22.30 55.61 -33.78
N SER A 4 21.19 55.75 -34.53
CA SER A 4 19.88 55.25 -34.11
C SER A 4 19.78 53.75 -34.11
N GLN A 5 20.45 53.06 -35.04
CA GLN A 5 20.51 51.62 -35.10
C GLN A 5 21.35 51.04 -33.94
N THR A 6 22.46 51.67 -33.60
CA THR A 6 23.28 51.27 -32.46
C THR A 6 22.53 51.44 -31.13
N ALA A 7 21.80 52.56 -30.96
CA ALA A 7 21.00 52.80 -29.77
C ALA A 7 19.82 51.80 -29.66
N ALA A 8 19.16 51.48 -30.78
CA ALA A 8 18.08 50.47 -30.78
C ALA A 8 18.59 49.09 -30.41
N LYS A 9 19.75 48.70 -30.95
CA LYS A 9 20.37 47.40 -30.62
C LYS A 9 20.80 47.33 -29.15
N ALA A 10 21.38 48.38 -28.60
CA ALA A 10 21.76 48.45 -27.18
C ALA A 10 20.52 48.34 -26.26
N SER A 11 19.39 48.96 -26.65
CA SER A 11 18.14 48.84 -25.91
C SER A 11 17.54 47.42 -25.99
N GLU A 12 17.65 46.77 -27.16
CA GLU A 12 17.22 45.37 -27.33
C GLU A 12 18.07 44.40 -26.50
N ASP A 13 19.39 44.58 -26.52
CA ASP A 13 20.31 43.75 -25.73
C ASP A 13 20.08 43.92 -24.22
N ALA A 14 19.87 45.17 -23.76
CA ALA A 14 19.53 45.45 -22.37
C ALA A 14 18.16 44.83 -21.95
N ALA A 15 17.14 44.93 -22.82
CA ALA A 15 15.84 44.31 -22.56
C ALA A 15 15.94 42.80 -22.49
N ARG A 16 16.75 42.19 -23.34
CA ARG A 16 17.01 40.73 -23.32
C ARG A 16 17.74 40.31 -22.05
N GLU A 17 18.70 41.09 -21.59
CA GLU A 17 19.42 40.85 -20.33
C GLU A 17 18.51 41.00 -19.12
N TYR A 18 17.67 42.05 -19.04
CA TYR A 18 16.68 42.18 -17.98
C TYR A 18 15.64 41.06 -17.97
N ALA A 19 15.18 40.62 -19.14
CA ALA A 19 14.27 39.48 -19.25
C ALA A 19 14.94 38.18 -18.76
N SER A 20 16.23 37.99 -19.09
CA SER A 20 16.99 36.84 -18.59
C SER A 20 17.18 36.90 -17.08
N GLN A 21 17.56 38.04 -16.53
CA GLN A 21 17.70 38.23 -15.08
C GLN A 21 16.37 38.05 -14.32
N ALA A 22 15.26 38.51 -14.89
CA ALA A 22 13.94 38.34 -14.32
C ALA A 22 13.47 36.86 -14.35
N ALA A 23 13.90 36.13 -15.36
CA ALA A 23 13.58 34.69 -15.49
C ALA A 23 14.51 33.80 -14.66
N GLU A 24 15.69 34.24 -14.27
CA GLU A 24 16.68 33.48 -13.52
C GLU A 24 16.13 32.87 -12.20
N PRO A 25 15.42 33.63 -11.35
CA PRO A 25 14.84 33.02 -10.13
C PRO A 25 13.89 31.87 -10.41
N TYR A 26 13.12 31.97 -11.48
CA TYR A 26 12.14 30.93 -11.86
C TYR A 26 12.78 29.76 -12.59
N LYS A 27 13.91 29.96 -13.27
CA LYS A 27 14.65 28.90 -13.97
C LYS A 27 15.12 27.78 -13.03
N TYR A 28 15.40 28.11 -11.78
CA TYR A 28 15.85 27.14 -10.77
C TYR A 28 14.73 26.58 -9.90
N VAL A 29 13.55 27.18 -9.96
CA VAL A 29 12.38 26.76 -9.17
C VAL A 29 11.49 25.84 -9.97
N LEU A 30 11.21 26.11 -11.24
CA LEU A 30 10.31 25.29 -12.06
C LEU A 30 10.92 23.91 -12.35
N GLN A 31 10.16 22.86 -12.06
CA GLN A 31 10.55 21.53 -12.46
C GLN A 31 10.56 21.40 -13.99
N PRO A 32 11.64 20.88 -14.57
CA PRO A 32 11.63 20.55 -15.99
C PRO A 32 10.68 19.36 -16.26
N LEU A 33 10.23 19.21 -17.49
CA LEU A 33 9.46 18.05 -17.89
C LEU A 33 10.29 16.76 -17.65
N PRO A 34 9.74 15.75 -16.96
CA PRO A 34 10.45 14.50 -16.73
C PRO A 34 10.56 13.67 -18.02
N GLU A 35 11.64 12.93 -18.16
CA GLU A 35 11.82 11.96 -19.25
C GLU A 35 10.87 10.76 -19.10
N VAL A 36 10.46 10.42 -17.86
CA VAL A 36 9.42 9.43 -17.59
C VAL A 36 8.40 10.03 -16.64
N TRP A 37 7.14 10.00 -17.02
CA TRP A 37 6.02 10.43 -16.19
C TRP A 37 4.84 9.49 -16.33
N ILE A 38 4.52 8.80 -15.22
CA ILE A 38 3.40 7.89 -15.11
C ILE A 38 2.49 8.39 -13.99
N PRO A 39 1.32 8.94 -14.31
CA PRO A 39 0.41 9.48 -13.30
C PRO A 39 -0.14 8.44 -12.33
N PHE A 40 -0.39 7.21 -12.77
CA PHE A 40 -1.07 6.17 -11.99
C PHE A 40 -2.39 6.64 -11.39
N ASN A 41 -3.08 7.50 -12.12
CA ASN A 41 -4.34 8.05 -11.67
C ASN A 41 -5.52 7.15 -12.04
N ASP A 42 -5.66 6.85 -13.33
CA ASP A 42 -6.77 6.04 -13.89
C ASP A 42 -6.29 4.94 -14.84
N SER A 43 -5.05 5.00 -15.26
CA SER A 43 -4.44 4.09 -16.22
C SER A 43 -2.97 3.83 -15.92
N LEU A 44 -2.39 2.90 -16.66
CA LEU A 44 -0.94 2.63 -16.68
C LEU A 44 -0.22 3.46 -17.76
N ASP A 45 -0.90 4.43 -18.36
CA ASP A 45 -0.35 5.21 -19.46
C ASP A 45 0.79 6.11 -18.98
N MET A 46 1.81 6.25 -19.82
CA MET A 46 2.91 7.19 -19.64
C MET A 46 2.56 8.49 -20.39
N ILE A 47 2.69 9.63 -19.72
CA ILE A 47 2.63 10.93 -20.38
C ILE A 47 3.92 11.18 -21.13
N THR A 48 5.06 10.89 -20.49
CA THR A 48 6.38 10.86 -21.11
C THR A 48 7.07 9.55 -20.76
N GLY A 49 7.92 9.05 -21.63
CA GLY A 49 8.67 7.81 -21.43
C GLY A 49 8.89 7.08 -22.74
N PHE A 50 9.63 6.00 -22.70
CA PHE A 50 10.00 5.22 -23.85
C PHE A 50 9.51 3.77 -23.72
N ALA A 51 8.80 3.31 -24.75
CA ALA A 51 8.48 1.90 -24.93
C ALA A 51 9.55 1.23 -25.77
N PRO A 52 10.32 0.28 -25.25
CA PRO A 52 11.15 -0.55 -26.12
C PRO A 52 10.23 -1.49 -26.90
N GLY A 53 10.21 -1.30 -28.18
CA GLY A 53 9.39 -2.06 -29.11
C GLY A 53 8.40 -1.16 -29.86
N TYR A 54 8.32 -1.42 -31.13
CA TYR A 54 7.38 -0.74 -32.01
C TYR A 54 6.30 -1.73 -32.41
N LYS A 55 5.05 -1.27 -32.33
CA LYS A 55 3.94 -1.93 -33.01
C LYS A 55 3.99 -1.45 -34.46
N SER A 56 4.20 -2.36 -35.38
CA SER A 56 4.08 -2.02 -36.81
C SER A 56 2.62 -2.08 -37.24
N ILE A 57 2.15 -1.05 -37.93
CA ILE A 57 0.90 -1.05 -38.64
C ILE A 57 1.19 -0.92 -40.15
N THR A 58 0.42 -1.63 -40.96
CA THR A 58 0.53 -1.52 -42.41
C THR A 58 -0.55 -0.59 -42.92
N VAL A 59 -0.15 0.46 -43.62
CA VAL A 59 -1.07 1.43 -44.22
C VAL A 59 -0.77 1.44 -45.73
N GLY A 60 -1.59 0.79 -46.54
CA GLY A 60 -1.27 0.53 -47.93
C GLY A 60 -0.06 -0.41 -48.06
N ASP A 61 0.96 0.03 -48.79
CA ASP A 61 2.23 -0.69 -48.98
C ASP A 61 3.30 -0.30 -47.92
N ASP A 62 3.00 0.65 -47.06
CA ASP A 62 3.94 1.17 -46.07
C ASP A 62 3.77 0.49 -44.72
N VAL A 63 4.87 0.11 -44.09
CA VAL A 63 4.92 -0.39 -42.71
C VAL A 63 5.36 0.76 -41.80
N ILE A 64 4.46 1.27 -41.00
CA ILE A 64 4.70 2.36 -40.07
C ILE A 64 4.96 1.76 -38.67
N ALA A 65 6.11 2.07 -38.10
CA ALA A 65 6.45 1.70 -36.72
C ALA A 65 5.87 2.74 -35.75
N LEU A 66 4.99 2.30 -34.85
CA LEU A 66 4.44 3.13 -33.77
C LEU A 66 5.03 2.69 -32.43
N PRO A 67 5.23 3.60 -31.46
CA PRO A 67 5.59 3.22 -30.11
C PRO A 67 4.59 2.22 -29.54
N SER A 68 5.03 1.26 -28.75
CA SER A 68 4.14 0.32 -28.08
C SER A 68 3.26 1.07 -27.07
N GLU A 69 1.97 0.88 -27.10
CA GLU A 69 0.98 1.60 -26.29
C GLU A 69 1.08 1.27 -24.79
N LYS A 70 1.71 0.14 -24.44
CA LYS A 70 1.78 -0.31 -23.04
C LYS A 70 3.23 -0.56 -22.63
N VAL A 71 3.83 0.43 -22.00
CA VAL A 71 5.18 0.34 -21.44
C VAL A 71 5.15 -0.22 -20.03
N VAL A 72 4.17 0.18 -19.24
CA VAL A 72 3.96 -0.32 -17.88
C VAL A 72 3.18 -1.62 -17.97
N SER A 73 3.78 -2.70 -17.53
CA SER A 73 3.08 -3.98 -17.40
C SER A 73 2.58 -4.18 -15.98
N PHE A 74 1.35 -4.69 -15.87
CA PHE A 74 0.73 -5.09 -14.62
C PHE A 74 0.29 -6.54 -14.71
N THR A 75 0.60 -7.32 -13.68
CA THR A 75 0.11 -8.69 -13.54
C THR A 75 -0.32 -9.00 -12.11
N ARG A 76 -1.39 -9.77 -11.99
CA ARG A 76 -1.88 -10.38 -10.74
C ARG A 76 -2.62 -11.67 -11.11
N ALA A 77 -2.24 -12.80 -10.51
CA ALA A 77 -2.77 -14.12 -10.85
C ALA A 77 -4.17 -14.42 -10.25
N SER A 78 -4.81 -13.45 -9.61
CA SER A 78 -6.16 -13.58 -9.03
C SER A 78 -7.01 -12.35 -9.32
N THR A 79 -8.33 -12.44 -9.13
CA THR A 79 -9.18 -11.27 -8.92
C THR A 79 -8.79 -10.54 -7.64
N ALA A 80 -9.21 -9.30 -7.49
CA ALA A 80 -9.01 -8.52 -6.28
C ALA A 80 -10.11 -7.47 -6.12
N THR A 81 -10.31 -7.02 -4.92
CA THR A 81 -11.27 -5.95 -4.63
C THR A 81 -10.56 -4.64 -4.35
N TYR A 82 -11.27 -3.54 -4.49
CA TYR A 82 -10.79 -2.19 -4.19
C TYR A 82 -11.97 -1.24 -3.94
N ILE A 83 -11.68 -0.04 -3.50
CA ILE A 83 -12.64 1.06 -3.39
C ILE A 83 -12.40 1.99 -4.58
N ASP A 84 -13.36 2.11 -5.45
CA ASP A 84 -13.26 2.99 -6.60
C ASP A 84 -13.21 4.48 -6.18
N LYS A 85 -13.00 5.37 -7.12
CA LYS A 85 -12.89 6.81 -6.84
C LYS A 85 -14.20 7.45 -6.36
N SER A 86 -15.33 6.80 -6.59
CA SER A 86 -16.64 7.21 -6.06
C SER A 86 -16.87 6.76 -4.62
N GLY A 87 -15.96 5.93 -4.09
CA GLY A 87 -16.03 5.34 -2.75
C GLY A 87 -16.77 4.01 -2.72
N CYS A 88 -17.12 3.45 -3.89
CA CYS A 88 -17.86 2.20 -3.98
C CYS A 88 -16.93 0.99 -4.07
N PHE A 89 -17.43 -0.13 -3.53
CA PHE A 89 -16.79 -1.42 -3.64
C PHE A 89 -16.80 -1.91 -5.10
N ALA A 90 -15.65 -2.35 -5.56
CA ALA A 90 -15.44 -2.86 -6.90
C ALA A 90 -14.53 -4.09 -6.90
N GLU A 91 -14.63 -4.90 -7.93
CA GLU A 91 -13.74 -6.03 -8.20
C GLU A 91 -12.98 -5.80 -9.49
N SER A 92 -11.70 -6.11 -9.49
CA SER A 92 -10.86 -6.14 -10.68
C SER A 92 -10.55 -7.57 -11.11
N ALA A 93 -10.50 -7.80 -12.41
CA ALA A 93 -10.18 -9.10 -13.00
C ALA A 93 -8.69 -9.46 -12.81
N ILE A 94 -8.34 -10.69 -13.19
CA ILE A 94 -6.93 -11.13 -13.29
C ILE A 94 -6.19 -10.19 -14.22
N ASN A 95 -4.99 -9.77 -13.81
CA ASN A 95 -4.14 -8.82 -14.54
C ASN A 95 -4.74 -7.42 -14.76
N GLU A 96 -5.79 -7.07 -14.04
CA GLU A 96 -6.38 -5.73 -14.08
C GLU A 96 -5.91 -4.91 -12.86
N PRO A 97 -5.31 -3.71 -13.06
CA PRO A 97 -4.87 -2.85 -11.99
C PRO A 97 -6.05 -2.23 -11.22
N ARG A 98 -5.80 -1.80 -10.00
CA ARG A 98 -6.78 -1.18 -9.11
C ARG A 98 -6.42 0.27 -8.88
N PHE A 99 -7.22 1.20 -9.41
CA PHE A 99 -7.04 2.64 -9.24
C PHE A 99 -8.03 3.18 -8.22
N GLU A 100 -7.53 3.57 -7.07
CA GLU A 100 -8.28 4.22 -6.01
C GLU A 100 -8.03 5.74 -6.01
N LYS A 101 -8.66 6.47 -5.10
CA LYS A 101 -8.49 7.93 -4.97
C LYS A 101 -7.03 8.36 -4.80
N ASP A 102 -6.24 7.56 -4.11
CA ASP A 102 -4.84 7.83 -3.80
C ASP A 102 -3.86 7.29 -4.85
N GLY A 103 -4.35 6.72 -5.96
CA GLY A 103 -3.55 6.22 -7.07
C GLY A 103 -3.64 4.72 -7.29
N LEU A 104 -2.61 4.13 -7.87
CA LEU A 104 -2.51 2.69 -8.10
C LEU A 104 -2.26 1.95 -6.78
N LEU A 105 -3.20 1.10 -6.37
CA LEU A 105 -3.05 0.23 -5.20
C LEU A 105 -2.13 -0.94 -5.55
N ILE A 106 -1.08 -1.12 -4.73
CA ILE A 106 -0.10 -2.20 -4.88
C ILE A 106 0.02 -2.96 -3.56
N GLU A 107 -0.31 -4.24 -3.58
CA GLU A 107 -0.29 -5.10 -2.40
C GLU A 107 0.40 -6.44 -2.69
N GLY A 108 1.04 -6.99 -1.65
CA GLY A 108 1.57 -8.34 -1.66
C GLY A 108 0.46 -9.39 -1.52
N GLN A 109 0.84 -10.65 -1.67
CA GLN A 109 -0.07 -11.77 -1.46
C GLN A 109 -0.63 -11.77 -0.03
N ARG A 110 -1.93 -12.03 0.11
CA ARG A 110 -2.63 -12.23 1.39
C ARG A 110 -3.68 -13.31 1.27
N THR A 111 -3.92 -14.00 2.38
CA THR A 111 -4.97 -15.02 2.50
C THR A 111 -5.92 -14.63 3.61
N ASN A 112 -7.20 -14.53 3.29
CA ASN A 112 -8.26 -14.39 4.28
C ASN A 112 -8.77 -15.81 4.65
N THR A 113 -8.74 -16.15 5.92
CA THR A 113 -9.10 -17.49 6.42
C THR A 113 -10.55 -17.62 6.86
N PHE A 114 -11.32 -16.53 6.95
CA PHE A 114 -12.78 -16.63 7.14
C PHE A 114 -13.43 -17.24 5.89
N SER A 115 -14.56 -17.94 6.10
CA SER A 115 -15.38 -18.48 5.01
C SER A 115 -16.56 -17.57 4.73
N TYR A 116 -17.03 -17.59 3.46
CA TYR A 116 -18.25 -16.92 3.02
C TYR A 116 -18.28 -15.42 3.34
N THR A 117 -17.13 -14.73 3.26
CA THR A 117 -16.98 -13.37 3.77
C THR A 117 -17.91 -12.35 3.13
N ASN A 118 -18.40 -12.62 1.91
CA ASN A 118 -19.42 -11.80 1.22
C ASN A 118 -20.83 -12.43 1.21
N THR A 119 -21.05 -13.49 2.01
CA THR A 119 -22.34 -14.20 2.10
C THR A 119 -22.73 -14.37 3.57
N PRO A 120 -23.22 -13.32 4.27
CA PRO A 120 -23.38 -13.31 5.72
C PRO A 120 -24.31 -14.40 6.29
N VAL A 121 -25.30 -14.86 5.52
CA VAL A 121 -26.19 -15.96 5.95
C VAL A 121 -25.42 -17.27 6.22
N SER A 122 -24.25 -17.43 5.60
CA SER A 122 -23.41 -18.63 5.71
C SER A 122 -22.32 -18.49 6.77
N TRP A 123 -22.27 -17.38 7.51
CA TRP A 123 -21.27 -17.19 8.56
C TRP A 123 -21.48 -18.16 9.72
N ASN A 124 -20.36 -18.61 10.29
CA ASN A 124 -20.36 -19.41 11.51
C ASN A 124 -20.55 -18.49 12.73
N TYR A 125 -21.81 -18.24 13.10
CA TYR A 125 -22.19 -17.36 14.20
C TYR A 125 -22.96 -18.11 15.30
N ASP A 126 -23.17 -17.46 16.44
CA ASP A 126 -23.92 -18.01 17.58
C ASP A 126 -25.43 -18.00 17.30
N THR A 127 -25.90 -19.07 16.67
CA THR A 127 -27.32 -19.25 16.34
C THR A 127 -28.23 -19.44 17.56
N ALA A 128 -27.70 -19.76 18.73
CA ALA A 128 -28.49 -19.86 19.95
C ALA A 128 -28.95 -18.51 20.46
N ASN A 129 -28.08 -17.51 20.37
CA ASN A 129 -28.32 -16.18 20.95
C ASN A 129 -28.64 -15.09 19.91
N LEU A 130 -28.29 -15.29 18.65
CA LEU A 130 -28.44 -14.27 17.60
C LEU A 130 -29.36 -14.73 16.46
N THR A 131 -30.00 -13.75 15.84
CA THR A 131 -30.59 -13.83 14.49
C THR A 131 -29.73 -13.03 13.54
N ILE A 132 -29.74 -13.39 12.25
CA ILE A 132 -29.10 -12.65 11.17
C ILE A 132 -30.07 -12.34 10.05
N THR A 133 -30.03 -11.13 9.56
CA THR A 133 -30.59 -10.73 8.27
C THR A 133 -29.50 -10.08 7.43
N THR A 134 -29.64 -10.00 6.13
CA THR A 134 -28.58 -9.51 5.25
C THR A 134 -29.05 -8.36 4.41
N GLY A 135 -28.10 -7.54 3.97
CA GLY A 135 -28.31 -6.43 3.04
C GLY A 135 -26.99 -6.05 2.39
N VAL A 136 -27.06 -4.99 1.60
CA VAL A 136 -25.91 -4.36 0.97
C VAL A 136 -25.87 -2.92 1.46
N ASP A 137 -24.71 -2.44 1.87
CA ASP A 137 -24.55 -1.06 2.31
C ASP A 137 -24.48 -0.09 1.10
N GLU A 138 -24.46 1.19 1.39
CA GLU A 138 -24.37 2.27 0.41
C GLU A 138 -23.08 2.27 -0.43
N TYR A 139 -22.08 1.51 -0.01
CA TYR A 139 -20.82 1.33 -0.73
C TYR A 139 -20.76 0.05 -1.57
N GLY A 140 -21.78 -0.81 -1.45
CA GLY A 140 -21.88 -2.07 -2.19
C GLY A 140 -21.37 -3.30 -1.42
N PHE A 141 -21.02 -3.18 -0.14
CA PHE A 141 -20.61 -4.33 0.67
C PHE A 141 -21.80 -5.08 1.25
N SER A 142 -21.79 -6.42 1.11
CA SER A 142 -22.76 -7.28 1.79
C SER A 142 -22.52 -7.29 3.30
N TYR A 143 -23.53 -7.03 4.09
CA TYR A 143 -23.45 -7.05 5.55
C TYR A 143 -24.42 -8.08 6.19
N GLY A 144 -24.05 -8.56 7.39
CA GLY A 144 -24.94 -9.25 8.31
C GLY A 144 -25.45 -8.26 9.36
N LEU A 145 -26.78 -8.12 9.45
CA LEU A 145 -27.46 -7.45 10.57
C LEU A 145 -27.80 -8.49 11.62
N PHE A 146 -27.13 -8.42 12.75
CA PHE A 146 -27.36 -9.30 13.90
C PHE A 146 -28.31 -8.64 14.88
N GLY A 147 -29.30 -9.42 15.33
CA GLY A 147 -30.21 -9.05 16.43
C GLY A 147 -30.12 -10.08 17.54
N VAL A 148 -30.17 -9.62 18.78
CA VAL A 148 -30.16 -10.50 19.96
C VAL A 148 -31.54 -11.09 20.17
N LYS A 149 -31.63 -12.43 20.36
CA LYS A 149 -32.88 -13.15 20.65
C LYS A 149 -33.40 -12.82 22.06
N GLU A 150 -34.70 -12.86 22.25
CA GLU A 150 -35.36 -12.60 23.54
C GLU A 150 -34.91 -13.58 24.63
N THR A 151 -34.59 -14.80 24.27
CA THR A 151 -34.13 -15.87 25.18
C THR A 151 -32.66 -15.74 25.57
N SER A 152 -31.91 -14.81 25.00
CA SER A 152 -30.49 -14.67 25.29
C SER A 152 -30.24 -14.05 26.66
N THR A 153 -29.33 -14.66 27.42
CA THR A 153 -28.82 -14.17 28.71
C THR A 153 -27.30 -14.04 28.69
N THR A 154 -26.69 -14.24 27.54
CA THR A 154 -25.22 -14.26 27.42
C THR A 154 -24.62 -12.82 27.48
N GLU A 155 -23.40 -12.73 27.96
CA GLU A 155 -22.66 -11.46 27.92
C GLU A 155 -22.19 -11.12 26.49
N ARG A 156 -21.92 -12.16 25.69
CA ARG A 156 -21.33 -12.03 24.37
C ARG A 156 -21.78 -13.17 23.47
N ALA A 157 -21.87 -12.88 22.17
CA ALA A 157 -22.19 -13.89 21.14
C ALA A 157 -21.26 -13.76 19.94
N THR A 158 -20.87 -14.87 19.34
CA THR A 158 -20.01 -14.89 18.15
C THR A 158 -20.78 -14.38 16.93
N LEU A 159 -20.19 -13.41 16.20
CA LEU A 159 -20.69 -12.89 14.92
C LEU A 159 -20.16 -13.70 13.74
N ILE A 160 -18.87 -14.01 13.76
CA ILE A 160 -18.19 -14.87 12.80
C ILE A 160 -16.91 -15.44 13.41
N SER A 161 -16.59 -16.69 13.09
CA SER A 161 -15.39 -17.37 13.55
C SER A 161 -14.77 -18.20 12.43
N THR A 162 -13.43 -18.26 12.39
CA THR A 162 -12.72 -19.22 11.53
C THR A 162 -12.89 -20.66 12.02
N GLY A 163 -13.28 -20.84 13.29
CA GLY A 163 -13.24 -22.14 13.95
C GLY A 163 -11.80 -22.59 14.24
N TYR A 164 -11.64 -23.78 14.79
CA TYR A 164 -10.34 -24.33 15.18
C TYR A 164 -9.63 -25.09 14.05
N THR A 165 -10.31 -25.28 12.95
CA THR A 165 -9.81 -26.04 11.79
C THR A 165 -9.21 -25.13 10.71
N ARG A 166 -9.53 -23.84 10.74
CA ARG A 166 -9.00 -22.83 9.80
C ARG A 166 -8.12 -21.87 10.54
N VAL A 167 -6.87 -22.28 10.72
CA VAL A 167 -5.86 -21.56 11.49
C VAL A 167 -4.83 -20.90 10.59
N ILE A 168 -4.22 -19.86 11.12
CA ILE A 168 -3.00 -19.25 10.55
C ILE A 168 -1.81 -19.72 11.36
N SER A 169 -0.91 -20.49 10.75
CA SER A 169 0.35 -20.86 11.36
C SER A 169 1.32 -19.67 11.32
N VAL A 170 1.79 -19.27 12.48
CA VAL A 170 2.78 -18.21 12.65
C VAL A 170 4.04 -18.75 13.30
N SER A 171 5.18 -18.22 12.91
CA SER A 171 6.45 -18.36 13.61
C SER A 171 6.57 -17.34 14.73
N ALA A 172 7.59 -17.45 15.58
CA ALA A 172 7.88 -16.43 16.57
C ALA A 172 8.09 -15.05 15.91
N ASN A 173 7.49 -14.02 16.49
CA ASN A 173 7.49 -12.64 16.02
C ASN A 173 6.70 -12.36 14.73
N GLU A 174 5.99 -13.32 14.20
CA GLU A 174 5.02 -13.09 13.14
C GLU A 174 3.67 -12.61 13.69
N SER A 175 2.93 -11.88 12.86
CA SER A 175 1.67 -11.25 13.27
C SER A 175 0.48 -11.79 12.48
N VAL A 176 -0.69 -11.72 13.12
CA VAL A 176 -1.99 -11.91 12.48
C VAL A 176 -2.85 -10.70 12.72
N THR A 177 -3.70 -10.35 11.75
CA THR A 177 -4.60 -9.21 11.81
C THR A 177 -6.04 -9.66 11.57
N LEU A 178 -6.93 -9.27 12.49
CA LEU A 178 -8.37 -9.29 12.32
C LEU A 178 -8.83 -7.92 11.84
N SER A 179 -9.67 -7.86 10.81
CA SER A 179 -10.29 -6.62 10.37
C SER A 179 -11.73 -6.81 9.93
N CYS A 180 -12.56 -5.79 10.13
CA CYS A 180 -13.93 -5.72 9.65
C CYS A 180 -14.40 -4.27 9.64
N ARG A 181 -15.59 -4.04 9.08
CA ARG A 181 -16.40 -2.83 9.27
C ARG A 181 -17.62 -3.19 10.13
N VAL A 182 -17.93 -2.32 11.07
CA VAL A 182 -19.01 -2.52 12.05
C VAL A 182 -19.82 -1.25 12.20
N LYS A 183 -21.12 -1.41 12.50
CA LYS A 183 -22.04 -0.28 12.76
C LYS A 183 -23.08 -0.68 13.78
N LYS A 184 -23.22 0.10 14.85
CA LYS A 184 -24.35 0.00 15.79
C LYS A 184 -25.64 0.41 15.07
N VAL A 185 -26.69 -0.35 15.26
CA VAL A 185 -28.02 -0.07 14.69
C VAL A 185 -28.99 0.33 15.79
N SER A 186 -29.04 -0.42 16.88
CA SER A 186 -29.87 -0.14 18.04
C SER A 186 -29.32 -0.81 19.30
N GLY A 187 -29.83 -0.41 20.44
CA GLY A 187 -29.50 -0.96 21.76
C GLY A 187 -29.17 0.13 22.75
N ASP A 188 -29.49 -0.11 24.02
CA ASP A 188 -29.24 0.80 25.12
C ASP A 188 -27.79 0.78 25.55
N GLY A 189 -27.23 1.96 25.82
CA GLY A 189 -25.84 2.08 26.24
C GLY A 189 -24.84 1.72 25.17
N ILE A 190 -23.66 1.29 25.57
CA ILE A 190 -22.55 1.01 24.68
C ILE A 190 -22.64 -0.43 24.15
N ILE A 191 -22.84 -0.56 22.85
CA ILE A 191 -22.73 -1.83 22.11
C ILE A 191 -21.29 -1.99 21.66
N THR A 192 -20.72 -3.20 21.87
CA THR A 192 -19.30 -3.43 21.60
C THR A 192 -19.06 -4.49 20.55
N LEU A 193 -18.06 -4.26 19.72
CA LEU A 193 -17.37 -5.28 18.95
C LEU A 193 -16.17 -5.78 19.74
N ARG A 194 -15.99 -7.09 19.74
CA ARG A 194 -14.79 -7.71 20.29
C ARG A 194 -14.06 -8.54 19.24
N PRO A 195 -13.01 -8.01 18.58
CA PRO A 195 -12.06 -8.86 17.90
C PRO A 195 -11.35 -9.75 18.93
N ARG A 196 -11.23 -11.03 18.62
CA ARG A 196 -10.58 -12.01 19.49
C ARG A 196 -9.67 -12.92 18.70
N ILE A 197 -8.40 -12.99 19.13
CA ILE A 197 -7.39 -13.90 18.61
C ILE A 197 -7.04 -14.91 19.72
N SER A 198 -6.99 -16.18 19.36
CA SER A 198 -6.61 -17.27 20.27
C SER A 198 -5.79 -18.27 19.47
N TYR A 199 -5.09 -19.17 20.14
CA TYR A 199 -4.38 -20.25 19.47
C TYR A 199 -5.04 -21.61 19.76
N VAL A 200 -4.77 -22.57 18.89
CA VAL A 200 -5.17 -23.97 19.06
C VAL A 200 -4.04 -24.69 19.79
N ASN A 201 -4.37 -25.42 20.83
CA ASN A 201 -3.43 -26.27 21.56
C ASN A 201 -3.02 -27.48 20.71
N ASP A 202 -1.94 -28.16 21.10
CA ASP A 202 -1.42 -29.32 20.39
C ASP A 202 -2.42 -30.50 20.38
N ASP A 203 -3.33 -30.57 21.35
CA ASP A 203 -4.44 -31.51 21.41
C ASP A 203 -5.66 -31.15 20.54
N GLY A 204 -5.57 -30.05 19.79
CA GLY A 204 -6.67 -29.55 18.96
C GLY A 204 -7.75 -28.77 19.71
N SER A 205 -7.63 -28.60 21.03
CA SER A 205 -8.56 -27.79 21.82
C SER A 205 -8.28 -26.31 21.65
N SER A 206 -9.29 -25.48 21.87
CA SER A 206 -9.12 -24.01 21.87
C SER A 206 -8.48 -23.55 23.16
N ASN A 207 -7.49 -22.68 23.06
CA ASN A 207 -6.99 -21.97 24.22
C ASN A 207 -7.91 -20.80 24.59
N THR A 208 -7.74 -20.35 25.81
CA THR A 208 -8.30 -19.07 26.29
C THR A 208 -7.82 -17.91 25.41
N LEU A 209 -8.49 -16.78 25.56
CA LEU A 209 -8.13 -15.54 24.86
C LEU A 209 -6.63 -15.21 24.95
N THR A 210 -5.97 -15.10 23.79
CA THR A 210 -4.59 -14.63 23.70
C THR A 210 -4.55 -13.11 23.60
N ALA A 211 -5.36 -12.53 22.70
CA ALA A 211 -5.51 -11.11 22.52
C ALA A 211 -6.94 -10.76 22.10
N GLY A 212 -7.43 -9.61 22.52
CA GLY A 212 -8.74 -9.13 22.15
C GLY A 212 -8.98 -7.71 22.63
N ALA A 213 -10.01 -7.08 22.11
CA ALA A 213 -10.35 -5.69 22.43
C ALA A 213 -11.86 -5.55 22.63
N TYR A 214 -12.28 -4.49 23.33
CA TYR A 214 -13.67 -4.03 23.38
C TYR A 214 -13.73 -2.66 22.75
N ILE A 215 -14.47 -2.52 21.68
CA ILE A 215 -14.58 -1.31 20.87
C ILE A 215 -16.03 -0.87 20.85
N ASP A 216 -16.30 0.38 21.21
CA ASP A 216 -17.63 0.98 21.07
C ASP A 216 -18.00 1.08 19.58
N CYS A 217 -19.09 0.45 19.19
CA CYS A 217 -19.55 0.42 17.82
C CYS A 217 -20.24 1.69 17.33
N GLU A 218 -20.44 2.68 18.19
CA GLU A 218 -20.99 3.99 17.85
C GLU A 218 -19.90 5.05 17.70
N THR A 219 -18.96 5.09 18.67
CA THR A 219 -17.90 6.11 18.68
C THR A 219 -16.60 5.62 18.10
N GLY A 220 -16.36 4.31 18.04
CA GLY A 220 -15.07 3.71 17.70
C GLY A 220 -14.03 3.85 18.80
N ASP A 221 -14.44 4.12 20.03
CA ASP A 221 -13.50 4.24 21.15
C ASP A 221 -13.06 2.86 21.64
N MET A 222 -11.75 2.73 21.88
CA MET A 222 -11.18 1.55 22.50
C MET A 222 -11.46 1.61 24.01
N LEU A 223 -12.34 0.74 24.49
CA LEU A 223 -12.71 0.68 25.91
C LEU A 223 -11.68 -0.10 26.73
N SER A 224 -11.22 -1.20 26.21
CA SER A 224 -10.14 -2.01 26.79
C SER A 224 -9.59 -3.00 25.78
N TYR A 225 -8.36 -3.45 25.98
CA TYR A 225 -7.78 -4.54 25.19
C TYR A 225 -6.82 -5.38 26.04
N SER A 226 -6.55 -6.61 25.53
CA SER A 226 -5.60 -7.57 26.10
C SER A 226 -4.59 -7.98 25.03
N GLY A 227 -3.47 -8.55 25.47
CA GLY A 227 -2.35 -8.94 24.59
C GLY A 227 -1.11 -8.10 24.83
N GLY A 228 -1.18 -7.10 25.71
CA GLY A 228 -0.05 -6.23 26.09
C GLY A 228 0.55 -5.51 24.88
N GLU A 229 1.87 -5.30 24.89
CA GLU A 229 2.60 -4.64 23.80
C GLU A 229 2.60 -5.43 22.49
N ALA A 230 2.25 -6.72 22.53
CA ALA A 230 2.13 -7.55 21.34
C ALA A 230 0.83 -7.30 20.56
N ALA A 231 -0.15 -6.60 21.14
CA ALA A 231 -1.40 -6.24 20.49
C ALA A 231 -1.39 -4.77 20.06
N THR A 232 -1.76 -4.53 18.80
CA THR A 232 -1.93 -3.17 18.24
C THR A 232 -3.28 -3.06 17.55
N TYR A 233 -3.77 -1.85 17.36
CA TYR A 233 -5.05 -1.62 16.69
C TYR A 233 -5.06 -0.30 15.93
N ASN A 234 -5.88 -0.29 14.85
CA ASN A 234 -6.26 0.92 14.13
C ASN A 234 -7.78 0.97 14.03
N ILE A 235 -8.35 2.12 14.28
CA ILE A 235 -9.79 2.35 14.21
C ILE A 235 -10.04 3.58 13.35
N PHE A 236 -10.83 3.38 12.27
CA PHE A 236 -11.17 4.44 11.32
C PHE A 236 -12.67 4.68 11.37
N ARG A 237 -13.06 5.91 11.71
CA ARG A 237 -14.45 6.34 11.64
C ARG A 237 -14.77 6.74 10.21
N GLU A 238 -15.73 6.07 9.61
CA GLU A 238 -16.18 6.33 8.26
C GLU A 238 -17.46 7.20 8.29
N SER A 239 -17.82 7.77 7.17
CA SER A 239 -19.12 8.42 7.02
C SER A 239 -20.26 7.41 7.27
N ASN A 240 -21.46 7.91 7.56
CA ASN A 240 -22.66 7.10 7.78
C ASN A 240 -22.60 6.14 8.99
N GLY A 241 -21.66 6.37 9.94
CA GLY A 241 -21.58 5.65 11.21
C GLY A 241 -20.94 4.27 11.12
N TRP A 242 -20.31 3.91 10.00
CA TRP A 242 -19.44 2.75 9.93
C TRP A 242 -18.10 3.00 10.61
N ILE A 243 -17.57 1.98 11.23
CA ILE A 243 -16.26 1.96 11.87
C ILE A 243 -15.47 0.80 11.29
N ARG A 244 -14.31 1.08 10.68
CA ARG A 244 -13.36 0.04 10.27
C ARG A 244 -12.38 -0.22 11.40
N VAL A 245 -12.27 -1.48 11.76
CA VAL A 245 -11.43 -1.97 12.85
C VAL A 245 -10.35 -2.87 12.27
N GLU A 246 -9.12 -2.65 12.69
CA GLU A 246 -7.97 -3.53 12.48
C GLU A 246 -7.39 -3.85 13.86
N PHE A 247 -7.29 -5.12 14.20
CA PHE A 247 -6.71 -5.59 15.46
C PHE A 247 -5.64 -6.62 15.15
N THR A 248 -4.40 -6.31 15.50
CA THR A 248 -3.21 -7.11 15.18
C THR A 248 -2.59 -7.67 16.44
N TYR A 249 -2.17 -8.92 16.39
CA TYR A 249 -1.40 -9.56 17.44
C TYR A 249 -0.11 -10.16 16.89
N LYS A 250 1.03 -9.82 17.50
CA LYS A 250 2.34 -10.36 17.20
C LYS A 250 2.65 -11.53 18.14
N SER A 251 2.75 -12.73 17.60
CA SER A 251 2.99 -13.90 18.42
C SER A 251 4.44 -13.97 18.91
N PRO A 252 4.70 -14.13 20.20
CA PRO A 252 6.05 -14.31 20.73
C PRO A 252 6.67 -15.66 20.38
N GLU A 253 5.85 -16.63 20.00
CA GLU A 253 6.24 -18.01 19.68
C GLU A 253 5.47 -18.59 18.50
N ALA A 254 5.94 -19.71 17.96
CA ALA A 254 5.24 -20.39 16.88
C ALA A 254 3.92 -20.98 17.39
N LYS A 255 2.78 -20.61 16.76
CA LYS A 255 1.43 -21.04 17.12
C LYS A 255 0.51 -21.13 15.89
N ASN A 256 -0.55 -21.92 16.04
CA ASN A 256 -1.68 -21.95 15.12
C ASN A 256 -2.78 -21.04 15.66
N MET A 257 -2.95 -19.88 15.03
CA MET A 257 -3.88 -18.84 15.45
C MET A 257 -5.24 -18.98 14.78
N TYR A 258 -6.33 -18.72 15.51
CA TYR A 258 -7.67 -18.56 14.96
C TYR A 258 -8.30 -17.26 15.45
N GLY A 259 -9.25 -16.76 14.68
CA GLY A 259 -9.84 -15.46 14.90
C GLY A 259 -11.36 -15.49 14.90
N ARG A 260 -11.98 -14.56 15.64
CA ARG A 260 -13.41 -14.32 15.63
C ARG A 260 -13.76 -12.91 16.03
N PHE A 261 -14.95 -12.48 15.63
CA PHE A 261 -15.60 -11.27 16.13
C PHE A 261 -16.77 -11.65 17.02
N GLU A 262 -16.89 -10.97 18.15
CA GLU A 262 -17.98 -11.17 19.11
C GLU A 262 -18.78 -9.87 19.27
N PHE A 263 -20.10 -10.02 19.41
CA PHE A 263 -21.05 -9.00 19.80
C PHE A 263 -21.13 -8.95 21.32
N GLY A 264 -21.05 -7.77 21.92
CA GLY A 264 -21.18 -7.58 23.34
C GLY A 264 -21.86 -6.25 23.69
N ALA A 265 -22.05 -6.04 24.98
CA ALA A 265 -22.45 -4.76 25.54
C ALA A 265 -21.56 -4.43 26.74
N HIS A 266 -21.25 -3.14 26.92
CA HIS A 266 -20.39 -2.72 28.02
C HIS A 266 -21.14 -2.82 29.37
N GLN A 267 -20.51 -3.50 30.33
CA GLN A 267 -21.01 -3.68 31.71
C GLN A 267 -22.39 -4.33 31.84
N ARG A 268 -22.87 -5.06 30.81
CA ARG A 268 -24.12 -5.83 30.86
C ARG A 268 -24.10 -6.98 29.87
N SER A 269 -25.03 -7.92 30.04
CA SER A 269 -25.36 -8.92 29.01
C SER A 269 -26.02 -8.26 27.80
N ILE A 270 -25.84 -8.84 26.62
CA ILE A 270 -26.61 -8.46 25.43
C ILE A 270 -28.09 -8.86 25.64
N LYS A 271 -29.01 -8.09 25.10
CA LYS A 271 -30.45 -8.29 25.27
C LYS A 271 -31.23 -8.05 23.99
N SER A 272 -32.45 -8.52 23.96
CA SER A 272 -33.39 -8.24 22.86
C SER A 272 -33.47 -6.74 22.60
N GLY A 273 -33.46 -6.35 21.31
CA GLY A 273 -33.39 -4.96 20.84
C GLY A 273 -31.99 -4.45 20.55
N ASP A 274 -30.92 -5.11 21.05
CA ASP A 274 -29.55 -4.80 20.65
C ASP A 274 -29.30 -5.31 19.22
N LYS A 275 -28.80 -4.45 18.33
CA LYS A 275 -28.52 -4.78 16.93
C LYS A 275 -27.21 -4.16 16.45
N LEU A 276 -26.50 -4.95 15.65
CA LEU A 276 -25.19 -4.62 15.09
C LEU A 276 -25.09 -5.07 13.64
N MET A 277 -24.54 -4.25 12.77
CA MET A 277 -24.12 -4.65 11.43
C MET A 277 -22.62 -4.97 11.39
N LEU A 278 -22.24 -5.99 10.64
CA LEU A 278 -20.85 -6.34 10.37
C LEU A 278 -20.69 -6.65 8.88
N THR A 279 -19.59 -6.18 8.29
CA THR A 279 -19.21 -6.48 6.90
C THR A 279 -17.70 -6.60 6.75
N THR A 280 -17.23 -7.13 5.63
CA THR A 280 -15.82 -7.29 5.25
C THR A 280 -14.94 -7.97 6.30
N PRO A 281 -15.37 -9.10 6.92
CA PRO A 281 -14.52 -9.76 7.91
C PRO A 281 -13.30 -10.40 7.27
N GLN A 282 -12.11 -10.14 7.84
CA GLN A 282 -10.85 -10.74 7.42
C GLN A 282 -10.03 -11.19 8.61
N PHE A 283 -9.34 -12.31 8.44
CA PHE A 283 -8.29 -12.79 9.32
C PHE A 283 -7.11 -13.25 8.48
N GLU A 284 -6.02 -12.49 8.58
CA GLU A 284 -4.87 -12.55 7.68
C GLU A 284 -3.56 -12.66 8.47
N LYS A 285 -2.53 -13.28 7.86
CA LYS A 285 -1.16 -13.21 8.33
C LYS A 285 -0.54 -11.88 7.87
N GLY A 286 -0.11 -11.04 8.79
CA GLY A 286 0.50 -9.74 8.50
C GLY A 286 0.31 -8.73 9.62
N LEU A 287 0.93 -7.56 9.49
CA LEU A 287 0.92 -6.46 10.46
C LEU A 287 -0.19 -5.41 10.21
N ASN A 288 -0.94 -5.57 9.13
CA ASN A 288 -2.03 -4.67 8.72
C ASN A 288 -3.08 -5.44 7.94
N ALA A 289 -4.28 -4.92 7.86
CA ALA A 289 -5.29 -5.40 6.93
C ALA A 289 -4.93 -5.02 5.49
N SER A 290 -5.20 -5.94 4.57
CA SER A 290 -5.15 -5.68 3.13
C SER A 290 -6.53 -5.33 2.57
N SER A 291 -6.64 -5.04 1.26
CA SER A 291 -7.94 -4.92 0.61
C SER A 291 -8.79 -6.18 0.83
N PHE A 292 -10.11 -6.00 0.91
CA PHE A 292 -11.03 -7.08 1.24
C PHE A 292 -10.89 -8.28 0.29
N ILE A 293 -10.72 -9.47 0.84
CA ILE A 293 -10.60 -10.72 0.08
C ILE A 293 -11.89 -11.52 0.25
N ILE A 294 -12.65 -11.63 -0.83
CA ILE A 294 -13.87 -12.44 -0.85
C ILE A 294 -13.49 -13.91 -0.78
N THR A 295 -14.19 -14.63 0.09
CA THR A 295 -14.02 -16.06 0.26
C THR A 295 -15.34 -16.79 0.08
N THR A 296 -15.25 -18.05 -0.31
CA THR A 296 -16.38 -19.00 -0.37
C THR A 296 -16.35 -19.96 0.82
N GLU A 297 -16.56 -21.23 0.62
CA GLU A 297 -16.54 -22.26 1.68
C GLU A 297 -15.19 -22.34 2.43
N VAL A 298 -14.11 -22.06 1.72
CA VAL A 298 -12.75 -22.04 2.27
C VAL A 298 -12.15 -20.65 2.17
N GLY A 299 -11.06 -20.42 2.90
CA GLY A 299 -10.26 -19.19 2.76
C GLY A 299 -9.77 -18.98 1.32
N ALA A 300 -9.54 -17.76 0.94
CA ALA A 300 -9.05 -17.39 -0.39
C ALA A 300 -7.78 -16.56 -0.30
N THR A 301 -6.93 -16.72 -1.32
CA THR A 301 -5.68 -15.98 -1.46
C THR A 301 -5.77 -15.01 -2.61
N ARG A 302 -5.54 -13.72 -2.35
CA ARG A 302 -5.26 -12.72 -3.36
C ARG A 302 -3.77 -12.76 -3.67
N ALA A 303 -3.44 -12.95 -4.97
CA ALA A 303 -2.06 -12.89 -5.45
C ALA A 303 -1.48 -11.47 -5.33
N SER A 304 -0.16 -11.35 -5.35
CA SER A 304 0.53 -10.06 -5.33
C SER A 304 0.39 -9.30 -6.65
N ASP A 305 0.35 -7.98 -6.54
CA ASP A 305 0.42 -7.07 -7.68
C ASP A 305 1.86 -6.94 -8.17
N GLN A 306 2.06 -6.98 -9.48
CA GLN A 306 3.35 -6.78 -10.13
C GLN A 306 3.24 -5.62 -11.10
N VAL A 307 4.03 -4.58 -10.87
CA VAL A 307 4.10 -3.40 -11.73
C VAL A 307 5.52 -3.24 -12.21
N ILE A 308 5.73 -3.26 -13.53
CA ILE A 308 7.04 -3.31 -14.14
C ILE A 308 7.15 -2.29 -15.26
N ILE A 309 8.29 -1.57 -15.29
CA ILE A 309 8.71 -0.70 -16.39
C ILE A 309 10.03 -1.24 -16.92
N PRO A 310 10.24 -1.34 -18.25
CA PRO A 310 11.54 -1.71 -18.81
C PRO A 310 12.58 -0.61 -18.54
N ILE A 311 13.82 -1.02 -18.23
CA ILE A 311 14.95 -0.11 -18.00
C ILE A 311 15.37 0.62 -19.29
N PRO A 312 15.51 -0.03 -20.47
CA PRO A 312 15.99 0.66 -21.66
C PRO A 312 15.23 1.95 -21.93
N PHE A 313 15.95 3.05 -22.05
CA PHE A 313 15.47 4.42 -22.30
C PHE A 313 14.62 5.07 -21.20
N ASN A 314 14.12 4.29 -20.24
CA ASN A 314 13.37 4.81 -19.10
C ASN A 314 14.24 5.05 -17.86
N TRP A 315 15.49 4.60 -17.90
CA TRP A 315 16.48 4.82 -16.87
C TRP A 315 17.81 5.26 -17.49
N ALA A 316 18.42 6.28 -16.91
CA ALA A 316 19.71 6.78 -17.36
C ALA A 316 20.84 6.36 -16.40
N THR A 317 22.06 6.50 -16.90
CA THR A 317 23.23 6.58 -16.01
C THR A 317 23.16 7.88 -15.21
N PRO A 318 23.40 7.87 -13.90
CA PRO A 318 23.41 9.10 -13.11
C PRO A 318 24.23 10.25 -13.74
N PRO A 319 23.76 11.52 -13.60
CA PRO A 319 22.77 11.96 -12.62
C PRO A 319 21.33 11.60 -12.99
N VAL A 320 20.52 11.30 -11.96
CA VAL A 320 19.11 10.94 -12.12
C VAL A 320 18.33 11.47 -10.89
N SER A 321 17.13 11.95 -11.11
CA SER A 321 16.20 12.31 -10.04
C SER A 321 14.87 11.59 -10.20
N VAL A 322 14.27 11.19 -9.09
CA VAL A 322 12.99 10.46 -9.04
C VAL A 322 12.10 11.09 -8.00
N LEU A 323 10.82 11.29 -8.30
CA LEU A 323 9.78 11.68 -7.36
C LEU A 323 8.50 10.88 -7.58
N MET A 324 7.77 10.62 -6.50
CA MET A 324 6.45 9.98 -6.52
C MET A 324 5.64 10.36 -5.30
N GLU A 325 4.32 10.31 -5.43
CA GLU A 325 3.40 10.38 -4.31
C GLU A 325 3.14 8.96 -3.79
N VAL A 326 3.12 8.82 -2.46
CA VAL A 326 2.95 7.52 -1.79
C VAL A 326 1.92 7.67 -0.68
N ASN A 327 1.00 6.71 -0.59
CA ASN A 327 0.12 6.54 0.55
C ASN A 327 0.19 5.09 1.04
N VAL A 328 0.67 4.87 2.25
CA VAL A 328 0.79 3.52 2.83
C VAL A 328 -0.34 3.22 3.80
N ASN A 329 -0.77 1.97 3.85
CA ASN A 329 -1.86 1.52 4.72
C ASN A 329 -1.41 1.23 6.17
N TRP A 330 -0.15 1.49 6.49
CA TRP A 330 0.50 1.15 7.76
C TRP A 330 1.30 2.34 8.30
N ASP A 331 1.56 2.35 9.61
CA ASP A 331 2.27 3.46 10.29
C ASP A 331 3.79 3.23 10.37
N SER A 332 4.26 2.74 11.50
CA SER A 332 5.69 2.64 11.80
C SER A 332 6.27 1.25 11.65
N GLU A 333 5.44 0.21 11.72
CA GLU A 333 5.87 -1.17 11.49
C GLU A 333 5.45 -1.61 10.09
N MET A 334 6.38 -2.26 9.41
CA MET A 334 6.12 -2.70 8.03
C MET A 334 5.22 -3.92 7.97
N PRO A 335 4.34 -3.99 6.95
CA PRO A 335 3.44 -5.11 6.75
C PRO A 335 4.15 -6.40 6.33
N ASN A 336 5.42 -6.33 5.93
CA ASN A 336 6.19 -7.46 5.44
C ASN A 336 7.05 -8.08 6.52
N LEU A 337 6.88 -9.36 6.73
CA LEU A 337 7.76 -10.17 7.58
C LEU A 337 9.14 -10.39 6.94
N GLU A 338 9.24 -10.23 5.65
CA GLU A 338 10.36 -10.62 4.81
C GLU A 338 11.35 -9.48 4.51
N GLY A 339 11.16 -8.31 5.10
CA GLY A 339 12.06 -7.17 4.95
C GLY A 339 11.44 -5.89 4.45
N SER A 340 12.27 -4.95 4.06
CA SER A 340 11.89 -3.57 3.73
C SER A 340 10.99 -3.47 2.51
N ALA A 341 9.81 -2.86 2.65
CA ALA A 341 8.93 -2.57 1.52
C ALA A 341 9.63 -1.70 0.47
N ARG A 342 9.40 -2.02 -0.81
CA ARG A 342 10.03 -1.34 -1.94
C ARG A 342 9.05 -0.37 -2.59
N LEU A 343 9.56 0.80 -2.95
CA LEU A 343 8.90 1.74 -3.86
C LEU A 343 9.39 1.52 -5.29
N LEU A 344 10.72 1.42 -5.45
CA LEU A 344 11.37 1.02 -6.69
C LEU A 344 12.42 -0.04 -6.40
N ASN A 345 12.52 -1.03 -7.27
CA ASN A 345 13.57 -2.05 -7.24
C ASN A 345 14.10 -2.30 -8.64
N ILE A 346 15.40 -2.12 -8.82
CA ILE A 346 16.10 -2.32 -10.07
C ILE A 346 17.11 -3.44 -9.90
N SER A 347 17.03 -4.46 -10.77
CA SER A 347 18.04 -5.52 -10.85
C SER A 347 18.40 -5.79 -12.33
N ILE A 348 19.65 -6.10 -12.60
CA ILE A 348 20.16 -6.25 -13.97
C ILE A 348 19.66 -7.52 -14.64
N THR A 349 19.44 -8.59 -13.90
CA THR A 349 19.18 -9.93 -14.44
C THR A 349 17.82 -10.51 -14.10
N GLY A 350 16.94 -9.72 -13.48
CA GLY A 350 15.69 -10.25 -12.96
C GLY A 350 15.87 -11.20 -11.77
N ALA A 351 17.08 -11.26 -11.20
CA ALA A 351 17.34 -11.99 -9.99
C ALA A 351 16.46 -11.46 -8.85
N THR A 352 15.77 -12.37 -8.21
CA THR A 352 14.80 -12.08 -7.16
C THR A 352 15.46 -11.86 -5.80
N THR A 353 16.78 -12.05 -5.70
CA THR A 353 17.53 -12.03 -4.44
C THR A 353 18.65 -10.99 -4.50
N GLU A 354 18.80 -10.23 -3.42
CA GLU A 354 19.89 -9.28 -3.18
C GLU A 354 21.25 -9.98 -2.92
N VAL A 355 21.33 -11.28 -3.12
CA VAL A 355 22.41 -12.15 -2.66
C VAL A 355 23.32 -12.62 -3.83
N SER A 356 23.02 -12.23 -5.07
CA SER A 356 23.87 -12.56 -6.22
C SER A 356 25.01 -11.54 -6.38
N ASP A 357 26.08 -11.92 -7.08
CA ASP A 357 27.17 -11.01 -7.49
C ASP A 357 26.71 -9.88 -8.44
N GLU A 358 25.43 -9.71 -8.61
CA GLU A 358 24.77 -8.76 -9.48
C GLU A 358 24.57 -7.42 -8.78
N SER A 359 24.61 -6.39 -9.58
CA SER A 359 24.35 -5.03 -9.09
C SER A 359 22.85 -4.80 -8.91
N TYR A 360 22.48 -4.19 -7.82
CA TYR A 360 21.10 -3.85 -7.50
C TYR A 360 20.98 -2.43 -6.97
N MET A 361 19.82 -1.86 -7.16
CA MET A 361 19.40 -0.63 -6.53
C MET A 361 17.97 -0.79 -6.03
N TYR A 362 17.71 -0.33 -4.84
CA TYR A 362 16.33 -0.17 -4.41
C TYR A 362 16.11 1.13 -3.65
N PHE A 363 14.93 1.68 -3.81
CA PHE A 363 14.38 2.74 -3.01
C PHE A 363 13.14 2.23 -2.30
N GLY A 364 13.04 2.45 -0.99
CA GLY A 364 11.94 1.95 -0.19
C GLY A 364 12.09 2.28 1.28
N PHE A 365 11.59 1.44 2.16
CA PHE A 365 11.56 1.67 3.59
C PHE A 365 12.67 0.89 4.31
N THR A 366 13.12 1.41 5.46
CA THR A 366 13.90 0.65 6.41
C THR A 366 13.02 -0.37 7.14
N THR A 367 13.64 -1.33 7.83
CA THR A 367 12.91 -2.37 8.59
C THR A 367 11.96 -1.84 9.66
N ARG A 368 12.10 -0.61 10.11
CA ARG A 368 11.18 0.04 11.06
C ARG A 368 10.13 0.94 10.40
N GLY A 369 10.10 1.03 9.06
CA GLY A 369 9.06 1.73 8.31
C GLY A 369 8.99 3.25 8.42
N LYS A 370 9.63 3.88 9.41
CA LYS A 370 9.64 5.35 9.59
C LYS A 370 10.60 6.08 8.66
N ARG A 371 11.62 5.39 8.19
CA ARG A 371 12.65 5.98 7.32
C ARG A 371 12.58 5.36 5.94
N LEU A 372 12.74 6.21 4.94
CA LEU A 372 13.03 5.78 3.59
C LEU A 372 14.55 5.59 3.43
N ILE A 373 14.90 4.69 2.54
CA ILE A 373 16.28 4.35 2.23
C ILE A 373 16.43 4.16 0.73
N ILE A 374 17.47 4.74 0.15
CA ILE A 374 18.00 4.30 -1.12
C ILE A 374 19.30 3.53 -0.89
N THR A 375 19.42 2.41 -1.58
CA THR A 375 20.60 1.55 -1.51
C THR A 375 21.07 1.25 -2.91
N ASN A 376 22.36 1.40 -3.15
CA ASN A 376 23.04 0.92 -4.34
C ASN A 376 24.17 -0.01 -3.92
N GLY A 377 24.22 -1.21 -4.47
CA GLY A 377 25.16 -2.22 -4.05
C GLY A 377 25.52 -3.21 -5.16
N LYS A 378 26.51 -4.05 -4.86
CA LYS A 378 26.93 -5.18 -5.69
C LYS A 378 27.11 -6.42 -4.84
N GLY A 379 26.43 -7.50 -5.20
CA GLY A 379 26.48 -8.75 -4.46
C GLY A 379 25.96 -8.59 -3.03
N THR A 380 26.65 -9.18 -2.06
CA THR A 380 26.32 -9.07 -0.63
C THR A 380 26.77 -7.76 0.01
N LYS A 381 27.53 -6.93 -0.71
CA LYS A 381 28.07 -5.66 -0.21
C LYS A 381 27.15 -4.52 -0.62
N THR A 382 26.53 -3.87 0.36
CA THR A 382 25.89 -2.59 0.17
C THR A 382 26.96 -1.51 0.22
N GLU A 383 27.20 -0.83 -0.89
CA GLU A 383 28.27 0.15 -0.97
C GLU A 383 27.84 1.51 -0.40
N TYR A 384 26.58 1.92 -0.65
CA TYR A 384 26.11 3.27 -0.31
C TYR A 384 24.65 3.30 0.09
N LYS A 385 24.33 4.14 1.08
CA LYS A 385 22.97 4.35 1.59
C LYS A 385 22.72 5.82 1.89
N ALA A 386 21.54 6.29 1.52
CA ALA A 386 21.01 7.57 1.99
C ALA A 386 19.63 7.36 2.61
N TYR A 387 19.21 8.27 3.48
CA TYR A 387 18.00 8.12 4.28
C TYR A 387 17.18 9.41 4.30
N GLY A 388 15.84 9.26 4.36
CA GLY A 388 14.88 10.32 4.63
C GLY A 388 13.86 9.85 5.67
N ASN A 389 13.29 10.75 6.45
CA ASN A 389 12.27 10.42 7.45
C ASN A 389 10.90 10.82 6.95
N ARG A 390 9.88 10.01 7.20
CA ARG A 390 8.48 10.33 6.98
C ARG A 390 7.75 10.48 8.32
N GLU A 391 6.78 11.39 8.34
CA GLU A 391 5.93 11.66 9.52
C GLU A 391 4.49 11.18 9.30
N LYS A 392 4.07 11.03 8.04
CA LYS A 392 2.69 10.75 7.65
C LYS A 392 2.58 9.46 6.83
N ARG A 393 1.37 8.92 6.68
CA ARG A 393 1.07 7.82 5.75
C ARG A 393 1.10 8.27 4.30
N LYS A 394 0.60 9.49 4.02
CA LYS A 394 0.61 10.10 2.69
C LYS A 394 1.69 11.17 2.62
N PHE A 395 2.59 11.04 1.68
CA PHE A 395 3.75 11.92 1.51
C PHE A 395 4.27 11.86 0.07
N VAL A 396 5.02 12.89 -0.30
CA VAL A 396 5.80 12.91 -1.55
C VAL A 396 7.22 12.48 -1.23
N THR A 397 7.79 11.59 -2.03
CA THR A 397 9.15 11.12 -1.79
C THR A 397 9.87 10.78 -3.08
N GLY A 398 11.17 10.70 -2.97
CA GLY A 398 12.03 10.30 -4.06
C GLY A 398 13.49 10.34 -3.64
N PHE A 399 14.33 10.38 -4.63
CA PHE A 399 15.78 10.45 -4.44
C PHE A 399 16.45 11.08 -5.63
N LYS A 400 17.69 11.53 -5.43
CA LYS A 400 18.56 11.90 -6.53
C LYS A 400 19.94 11.26 -6.41
N PHE A 401 20.48 10.91 -7.57
CA PHE A 401 21.91 10.75 -7.80
C PHE A 401 22.44 12.07 -8.32
N THR A 402 23.39 12.65 -7.62
CA THR A 402 24.02 13.92 -8.00
C THR A 402 25.09 13.70 -9.08
N GLU A 403 25.52 14.79 -9.71
CA GLU A 403 26.67 14.79 -10.61
C GLU A 403 27.96 14.34 -9.90
N ASP A 404 28.10 14.67 -8.63
CA ASP A 404 29.22 14.23 -7.76
C ASP A 404 29.06 12.78 -7.27
N LYS A 405 28.12 12.03 -7.84
CA LYS A 405 27.87 10.61 -7.54
C LYS A 405 27.45 10.36 -6.09
N GLN A 406 26.71 11.25 -5.49
CA GLN A 406 26.11 11.06 -4.17
C GLN A 406 24.63 10.65 -4.27
N LEU A 407 24.17 9.93 -3.26
CA LEU A 407 22.76 9.59 -3.09
C LEU A 407 22.13 10.51 -2.07
N GLN A 408 20.94 11.03 -2.37
CA GLN A 408 20.12 11.80 -1.43
C GLN A 408 18.67 11.35 -1.54
N VAL A 409 17.98 11.22 -0.40
CA VAL A 409 16.54 10.93 -0.33
C VAL A 409 15.81 12.24 -0.03
N VAL A 410 14.68 12.46 -0.67
CA VAL A 410 13.77 13.56 -0.38
C VAL A 410 12.46 13.03 0.18
N VAL A 411 11.89 13.69 1.17
CA VAL A 411 10.57 13.41 1.73
C VAL A 411 9.88 14.74 2.02
N ASP A 412 8.71 14.97 1.44
CA ASP A 412 7.94 16.20 1.56
C ASP A 412 8.80 17.46 1.35
N GLY A 413 9.66 17.44 0.30
CA GLY A 413 10.56 18.53 -0.07
C GLY A 413 11.82 18.66 0.79
N ILE A 414 11.98 17.86 1.83
CA ILE A 414 13.13 17.91 2.72
C ILE A 414 14.17 16.90 2.24
N LEU A 415 15.36 17.37 1.89
CA LEU A 415 16.50 16.51 1.56
C LEU A 415 17.09 15.89 2.83
N GLY A 416 17.27 14.58 2.81
CA GLY A 416 18.07 13.88 3.79
C GLY A 416 19.57 14.08 3.61
N GLY A 417 20.36 13.55 4.54
CA GLY A 417 21.82 13.57 4.39
C GLY A 417 22.29 12.82 3.16
N SER A 418 23.33 13.34 2.50
CA SER A 418 23.94 12.69 1.35
C SER A 418 24.81 11.50 1.77
N SER A 419 24.91 10.51 0.89
CA SER A 419 25.90 9.45 1.00
C SER A 419 27.31 9.97 0.68
N PRO A 420 28.37 9.24 1.04
CA PRO A 420 29.67 9.44 0.40
C PRO A 420 29.58 9.29 -1.13
N SER A 421 30.52 9.91 -1.86
CA SER A 421 30.56 9.76 -3.32
C SER A 421 30.79 8.31 -3.73
N LEU A 422 30.02 7.86 -4.72
CA LEU A 422 30.14 6.51 -5.27
C LEU A 422 31.39 6.42 -6.18
N HIS A 423 32.28 5.50 -5.85
CA HIS A 423 33.46 5.28 -6.71
C HIS A 423 33.10 4.51 -8.00
N THR A 424 32.09 3.65 -7.95
CA THR A 424 31.60 2.87 -9.08
C THR A 424 30.10 3.05 -9.24
N LEU A 425 29.68 3.67 -10.34
CA LEU A 425 28.29 3.72 -10.72
C LEU A 425 27.93 2.45 -11.50
N GLN A 426 26.89 1.78 -11.06
CA GLN A 426 26.31 0.68 -11.83
C GLN A 426 25.47 1.25 -12.97
N ARG A 427 25.76 0.80 -14.18
CA ARG A 427 25.00 1.16 -15.37
C ARG A 427 23.95 0.08 -15.64
N TYR A 428 22.70 0.43 -15.42
CA TYR A 428 21.57 -0.43 -15.75
C TYR A 428 21.15 -0.20 -17.19
N THR A 429 21.43 -1.14 -18.08
CA THR A 429 21.10 -1.02 -19.51
C THR A 429 20.07 -2.04 -19.98
N ALA A 430 19.75 -3.02 -19.14
CA ALA A 430 18.76 -4.06 -19.43
C ALA A 430 18.03 -4.46 -18.15
N GLY A 431 16.90 -5.12 -18.29
CA GLY A 431 16.06 -5.55 -17.16
C GLY A 431 14.89 -4.62 -16.92
N ASN A 432 14.37 -4.65 -15.69
CA ASN A 432 13.13 -3.99 -15.32
C ASN A 432 13.27 -3.18 -14.03
N ILE A 433 12.45 -2.15 -13.94
CA ILE A 433 12.15 -1.43 -12.70
C ILE A 433 10.85 -2.01 -12.15
N ASN A 434 10.90 -2.65 -10.99
CA ASN A 434 9.70 -3.07 -10.27
C ASN A 434 9.22 -1.92 -9.39
N ILE A 435 7.92 -1.63 -9.41
CA ILE A 435 7.28 -0.56 -8.65
C ILE A 435 6.45 -1.20 -7.54
N GLY A 436 6.61 -0.72 -6.30
CA GLY A 436 5.84 -1.15 -5.15
C GLY A 436 6.10 -2.59 -4.67
N GLY A 437 7.17 -3.24 -5.15
CA GLY A 437 7.54 -4.60 -4.79
C GLY A 437 8.90 -5.02 -5.31
N GLN A 438 9.37 -6.20 -4.94
CA GLN A 438 10.66 -6.73 -5.39
C GLN A 438 10.49 -7.80 -6.47
N SER A 439 9.48 -8.67 -6.37
CA SER A 439 9.32 -9.81 -7.26
C SER A 439 7.89 -10.33 -7.29
N SER A 440 7.60 -11.28 -8.18
CA SER A 440 6.32 -11.97 -8.30
C SER A 440 5.93 -12.82 -7.09
N SER A 441 6.86 -13.15 -6.21
CA SER A 441 6.60 -13.96 -5.01
C SER A 441 5.88 -13.20 -3.89
N GLY A 442 5.54 -11.94 -4.08
CA GLY A 442 4.83 -11.14 -3.08
C GLY A 442 5.73 -10.52 -2.01
N ASN A 443 7.05 -10.63 -2.18
CA ASN A 443 8.01 -10.16 -1.20
C ASN A 443 8.18 -8.63 -1.27
N ARG A 444 8.29 -8.01 -0.10
CA ARG A 444 8.61 -6.59 0.06
C ARG A 444 7.66 -5.63 -0.66
N HIS A 445 6.39 -6.02 -0.76
CA HIS A 445 5.35 -5.17 -1.35
C HIS A 445 5.03 -3.99 -0.45
N LEU A 446 4.54 -2.92 -1.10
CA LEU A 446 4.26 -1.64 -0.47
C LEU A 446 3.07 -1.71 0.50
N PHE A 447 1.99 -2.43 0.16
CA PHE A 447 0.70 -2.35 0.83
C PHE A 447 0.25 -0.89 0.96
N GLY A 448 0.02 -0.28 -0.19
CA GLY A 448 -0.31 1.13 -0.32
C GLY A 448 -0.41 1.56 -1.77
N HIS A 449 -0.46 2.86 -1.98
CA HIS A 449 -0.68 3.47 -3.28
C HIS A 449 0.58 4.19 -3.76
N VAL A 450 0.78 4.16 -5.07
CA VAL A 450 1.75 4.98 -5.79
C VAL A 450 1.01 5.84 -6.79
N LYS A 451 1.38 7.11 -6.88
CA LYS A 451 0.84 8.08 -7.81
C LYS A 451 1.96 8.99 -8.32
N ASN A 452 1.79 9.47 -9.54
CA ASN A 452 2.61 10.54 -10.09
C ASN A 452 4.12 10.23 -10.08
N LEU A 453 4.51 9.02 -10.53
CA LEU A 453 5.92 8.65 -10.67
C LEU A 453 6.57 9.45 -11.80
N ARG A 454 7.65 10.16 -11.48
CA ARG A 454 8.43 10.97 -12.40
C ARG A 454 9.91 10.65 -12.28
N ILE A 455 10.59 10.52 -13.41
CA ILE A 455 12.03 10.27 -13.50
C ILE A 455 12.66 11.30 -14.43
N TRP A 456 13.68 11.98 -13.96
CA TRP A 456 14.50 12.91 -14.74
C TRP A 456 15.89 12.31 -14.94
N HIS A 457 16.38 12.35 -16.18
CA HIS A 457 17.73 11.93 -16.52
C HIS A 457 18.75 13.05 -16.26
N LYS A 458 18.59 13.74 -15.14
CA LYS A 458 19.44 14.81 -14.64
C LYS A 458 19.28 15.01 -13.14
N GLU A 459 20.19 15.72 -12.54
CA GLU A 459 20.06 16.21 -11.17
C GLU A 459 19.09 17.38 -11.11
N LEU A 460 18.06 17.27 -10.27
CA LEU A 460 17.20 18.39 -9.89
C LEU A 460 17.79 19.16 -8.71
N THR A 461 17.56 20.47 -8.68
CA THR A 461 17.87 21.30 -7.51
C THR A 461 16.96 20.92 -6.33
N GLU A 462 17.36 21.34 -5.13
CA GLU A 462 16.55 21.12 -3.92
C GLU A 462 15.16 21.78 -4.06
N ALA A 463 15.10 23.00 -4.56
CA ALA A 463 13.84 23.70 -4.83
C ALA A 463 12.93 22.90 -5.79
N GLN A 464 13.50 22.39 -6.88
CA GLN A 464 12.76 21.57 -7.86
C GLN A 464 12.27 20.24 -7.27
N MET A 465 13.03 19.63 -6.37
CA MET A 465 12.58 18.42 -5.66
C MET A 465 11.44 18.72 -4.67
N GLY A 466 11.32 19.96 -4.19
CA GLY A 466 10.27 20.43 -3.30
C GLY A 466 8.96 20.85 -3.97
N GLU A 467 8.97 21.19 -5.25
CA GLU A 467 7.80 21.72 -5.97
C GLU A 467 6.62 20.73 -6.14
N SER A 468 6.83 19.49 -5.82
CA SER A 468 5.81 18.42 -6.02
C SER A 468 4.87 18.22 -4.85
N ILE A 469 4.92 19.10 -3.88
CA ILE A 469 4.17 18.99 -2.61
C ILE A 469 2.82 19.70 -2.69
#